data_19a221418501ef325c31c51ff68867d0
#
_entry.id   19a221418501ef325c31c51ff68867d0
#
_cell.length_a   1.000
_cell.length_b   1.000
_cell.length_c   1.000
_cell.angle_alpha   90.00
_cell.angle_beta   90.00
_cell.angle_gamma   90.00
#
_symmetry.space_group_name_H-M   'P 1'
#
loop_
_entity.id
_entity.type
_entity.pdbx_description
1 polymer ?
#
loop_
_entity_poly.entity_id
_entity_poly.type
_entity_poly.pdbx_seq_one_letter_code
_entity_poly.pdbx_strand_id
1 'polypeptide(L)'
;MYSVVAMTSSAVSRASGPRWSPRLWAILIVLCGALFLDALDVSMVGVALPSIRADLRLTTSSLQWVVSGYVLGYGGLLLPAPVAVLVLVAGLRLIPREASQVSRSRRFDVPGAVTVTGAMLLLVSAVVGAPQSGWASPATLGSFAGAAVLLAAFGVIERRSRDPLLPFGIFRSASLTRANLCILALFGSYVSFQFLVTQYLQTASGWTALGTALAFLPAGVLVAVASPRMGLLLDRFGPALMVTVALGCLAAGYALFLRIGPHPDYPGVILPSVLLIGAAFGLGFSALNVQATAGVADAEQGLASGILQTSMQIGGALVLAIVTAVVDAHGGNRIAAPQALLSAYRPALEVITGVAAVGVAIAASGLAFPGARRAGARRQPPAGEIERPEFEPVVR
;
A
#
# COMPACT_ATOMS: atom_id res chain seq x y z
N MET A 1 61.68 29.52 27.46
CA MET A 1 61.29 30.33 26.31
C MET A 1 60.09 29.65 25.69
N TYR A 2 58.89 30.13 26.05
CA TYR A 2 57.60 29.49 25.75
C TYR A 2 57.12 29.86 24.38
N SER A 3 56.85 28.88 23.52
CA SER A 3 56.23 29.09 22.23
C SER A 3 54.72 28.79 22.31
N VAL A 4 53.90 29.82 22.18
CA VAL A 4 52.45 29.77 22.25
C VAL A 4 51.92 29.13 20.94
N VAL A 5 51.35 27.94 21.06
CA VAL A 5 50.61 27.32 19.99
C VAL A 5 49.18 27.91 19.99
N ALA A 6 48.89 28.72 19.00
CA ALA A 6 47.57 29.27 18.74
C ALA A 6 46.66 28.14 18.26
N MET A 7 45.68 27.73 19.09
CA MET A 7 44.55 26.90 18.69
C MET A 7 43.62 27.73 17.79
N THR A 8 43.69 27.50 16.50
CA THR A 8 42.68 27.98 15.56
C THR A 8 41.41 27.15 15.75
N SER A 9 40.42 27.73 16.41
CA SER A 9 39.07 27.23 16.51
C SER A 9 38.49 27.17 15.08
N SER A 10 38.47 26.00 14.47
CA SER A 10 37.72 25.73 13.27
C SER A 10 36.22 25.81 13.60
N ALA A 11 35.61 26.92 13.20
CA ALA A 11 34.17 27.08 13.25
C ALA A 11 33.50 25.93 12.47
N VAL A 12 32.87 25.04 13.21
CA VAL A 12 31.97 24.03 12.64
C VAL A 12 30.84 24.79 11.95
N SER A 13 30.96 24.91 10.61
CA SER A 13 29.90 25.40 9.77
C SER A 13 28.67 24.50 10.00
N ARG A 14 27.68 25.03 10.70
CA ARG A 14 26.35 24.42 10.76
C ARG A 14 25.83 24.35 9.32
N ALA A 15 25.88 23.18 8.74
CA ALA A 15 25.23 22.91 7.49
C ALA A 15 23.74 23.29 7.64
N SER A 16 23.38 24.45 7.08
CA SER A 16 21.99 24.86 6.96
C SER A 16 21.29 23.76 6.13
N GLY A 17 20.34 23.05 6.75
CA GLY A 17 19.55 22.06 6.05
C GLY A 17 18.99 22.59 4.73
N PRO A 18 18.75 21.74 3.75
CA PRO A 18 18.35 22.18 2.42
C PRO A 18 17.16 23.12 2.52
N ARG A 19 17.34 24.37 2.12
CA ARG A 19 16.25 25.36 2.07
C ARG A 19 15.30 24.91 0.96
N TRP A 20 14.08 24.54 1.33
CA TRP A 20 13.04 24.16 0.40
C TRP A 20 12.76 25.33 -0.55
N SER A 21 13.04 25.13 -1.84
CA SER A 21 12.73 26.12 -2.86
C SER A 21 11.21 26.16 -3.10
N PRO A 22 10.65 27.29 -3.55
CA PRO A 22 9.23 27.37 -3.94
C PRO A 22 8.83 26.28 -4.93
N ARG A 23 9.76 25.86 -5.79
CA ARG A 23 9.56 24.78 -6.76
C ARG A 23 9.39 23.42 -6.08
N LEU A 24 10.19 23.11 -5.05
CA LEU A 24 10.06 21.88 -4.27
C LEU A 24 8.73 21.84 -3.50
N TRP A 25 8.31 23.00 -2.96
CA TRP A 25 6.98 23.13 -2.35
C TRP A 25 5.86 22.89 -3.35
N ALA A 26 5.95 23.46 -4.57
CA ALA A 26 4.95 23.24 -5.62
C ALA A 26 4.87 21.77 -6.03
N ILE A 27 6.00 21.07 -6.20
CA ILE A 27 6.06 19.64 -6.50
C ILE A 27 5.38 18.85 -5.37
N LEU A 28 5.73 19.15 -4.12
CA LEU A 28 5.15 18.48 -2.96
C LEU A 28 3.63 18.65 -2.90
N ILE A 29 3.13 19.88 -3.09
CA ILE A 29 1.70 20.19 -3.08
C ILE A 29 0.97 19.42 -4.18
N VAL A 30 1.53 19.36 -5.39
CA VAL A 30 0.93 18.60 -6.52
C VAL A 30 0.89 17.13 -6.22
N LEU A 31 1.99 16.55 -5.73
CA LEU A 31 2.05 15.11 -5.40
C LEU A 31 1.13 14.75 -4.21
N CYS A 32 1.15 15.55 -3.15
CA CYS A 32 0.27 15.36 -2.00
C CYS A 32 -1.21 15.57 -2.37
N GLY A 33 -1.50 16.54 -3.23
CA GLY A 33 -2.84 16.79 -3.74
C GLY A 33 -3.36 15.61 -4.58
N ALA A 34 -2.52 15.02 -5.43
CA ALA A 34 -2.86 13.83 -6.19
C ALA A 34 -3.17 12.63 -5.27
N LEU A 35 -2.30 12.37 -4.28
CA LEU A 35 -2.51 11.31 -3.30
C LEU A 35 -3.76 11.56 -2.42
N PHE A 36 -4.04 12.81 -2.08
CA PHE A 36 -5.24 13.17 -1.34
C PHE A 36 -6.51 12.89 -2.13
N LEU A 37 -6.52 13.26 -3.42
CA LEU A 37 -7.65 12.97 -4.32
C LEU A 37 -7.85 11.48 -4.52
N ASP A 38 -6.75 10.73 -4.66
CA ASP A 38 -6.73 9.27 -4.70
C ASP A 38 -7.38 8.65 -3.44
N ALA A 39 -6.94 9.06 -2.27
CA ALA A 39 -7.50 8.58 -1.00
C ALA A 39 -8.97 8.98 -0.80
N LEU A 40 -9.35 10.19 -1.23
CA LEU A 40 -10.73 10.67 -1.21
C LEU A 40 -11.64 9.81 -2.08
N ASP A 41 -11.20 9.50 -3.30
CA ASP A 41 -11.97 8.73 -4.26
C ASP A 41 -12.24 7.31 -3.75
N VAL A 42 -11.20 6.61 -3.24
CA VAL A 42 -11.35 5.29 -2.58
C VAL A 42 -12.31 5.35 -1.38
N SER A 43 -12.21 6.40 -0.56
CA SER A 43 -13.06 6.56 0.62
C SER A 43 -14.51 6.84 0.26
N MET A 44 -14.76 7.65 -0.77
CA MET A 44 -16.12 8.00 -1.22
C MET A 44 -16.91 6.78 -1.66
N VAL A 45 -16.29 5.89 -2.43
CA VAL A 45 -16.94 4.64 -2.86
C VAL A 45 -17.32 3.79 -1.66
N GLY A 46 -16.41 3.59 -0.71
CA GLY A 46 -16.69 2.82 0.51
C GLY A 46 -17.90 3.35 1.30
N VAL A 47 -18.01 4.66 1.42
CA VAL A 47 -19.11 5.32 2.15
C VAL A 47 -20.44 5.31 1.36
N ALA A 48 -20.38 5.40 0.03
CA ALA A 48 -21.56 5.42 -0.84
C ALA A 48 -22.17 4.03 -1.08
N LEU A 49 -21.43 2.94 -0.84
CA LEU A 49 -21.86 1.57 -1.13
C LEU A 49 -23.23 1.18 -0.59
N PRO A 50 -23.60 1.47 0.69
CA PRO A 50 -24.93 1.11 1.20
C PRO A 50 -26.07 1.86 0.51
N SER A 51 -25.87 3.13 0.17
CA SER A 51 -26.86 3.92 -0.57
C SER A 51 -27.03 3.35 -1.99
N ILE A 52 -25.94 3.04 -2.68
CA ILE A 52 -25.96 2.38 -4.01
C ILE A 52 -26.69 1.02 -3.92
N ARG A 53 -26.43 0.26 -2.85
CA ARG A 53 -27.13 -1.01 -2.61
C ARG A 53 -28.63 -0.83 -2.47
N ALA A 54 -29.07 0.16 -1.69
CA ALA A 54 -30.48 0.42 -1.44
C ALA A 54 -31.21 0.89 -2.71
N ASP A 55 -30.62 1.84 -3.45
CA ASP A 55 -31.23 2.43 -4.63
C ASP A 55 -31.34 1.42 -5.79
N LEU A 56 -30.30 0.60 -5.99
CA LEU A 56 -30.24 -0.37 -7.07
C LEU A 56 -30.70 -1.79 -6.67
N ARG A 57 -31.09 -1.98 -5.41
CA ARG A 57 -31.52 -3.27 -4.80
C ARG A 57 -30.50 -4.39 -5.06
N LEU A 58 -29.21 -4.08 -4.91
CA LEU A 58 -28.13 -5.00 -5.19
C LEU A 58 -27.96 -6.02 -4.05
N THR A 59 -27.58 -7.25 -4.43
CA THR A 59 -27.09 -8.24 -3.46
C THR A 59 -25.70 -7.84 -2.94
N THR A 60 -25.25 -8.42 -1.84
CA THR A 60 -23.88 -8.13 -1.29
C THR A 60 -22.80 -8.49 -2.30
N SER A 61 -23.00 -9.55 -3.05
CA SER A 61 -22.07 -9.99 -4.10
C SER A 61 -22.09 -9.06 -5.34
N SER A 62 -23.27 -8.55 -5.74
CA SER A 62 -23.33 -7.52 -6.79
C SER A 62 -22.69 -6.21 -6.34
N LEU A 63 -22.82 -5.85 -5.05
CA LEU A 63 -22.16 -4.70 -4.47
C LEU A 63 -20.62 -4.86 -4.45
N GLN A 64 -20.13 -6.08 -4.20
CA GLN A 64 -18.71 -6.42 -4.33
C GLN A 64 -18.19 -6.17 -5.75
N TRP A 65 -19.00 -6.47 -6.80
CA TRP A 65 -18.64 -6.15 -8.17
C TRP A 65 -18.51 -4.65 -8.42
N VAL A 66 -19.33 -3.83 -7.77
CA VAL A 66 -19.18 -2.37 -7.82
C VAL A 66 -17.85 -1.94 -7.23
N VAL A 67 -17.47 -2.48 -6.06
CA VAL A 67 -16.15 -2.20 -5.44
C VAL A 67 -15.01 -2.73 -6.30
N SER A 68 -15.11 -3.98 -6.73
CA SER A 68 -14.04 -4.60 -7.54
C SER A 68 -13.95 -3.97 -8.92
N GLY A 69 -15.09 -3.65 -9.55
CA GLY A 69 -15.14 -2.93 -10.83
C GLY A 69 -14.58 -1.51 -10.69
N TYR A 70 -14.84 -0.84 -9.56
CA TYR A 70 -14.24 0.43 -9.24
C TYR A 70 -12.74 0.30 -9.07
N VAL A 71 -12.23 -0.64 -8.24
CA VAL A 71 -10.80 -0.88 -8.04
C VAL A 71 -10.10 -1.26 -9.35
N LEU A 72 -10.75 -2.08 -10.20
CA LEU A 72 -10.26 -2.44 -11.52
C LEU A 72 -10.32 -1.27 -12.51
N GLY A 73 -11.42 -0.51 -12.51
CA GLY A 73 -11.61 0.67 -13.35
C GLY A 73 -10.80 1.88 -12.90
N TYR A 74 -10.45 1.95 -11.62
CA TYR A 74 -9.59 2.95 -11.02
C TYR A 74 -8.14 2.83 -11.51
N GLY A 75 -7.67 1.60 -11.74
CA GLY A 75 -6.41 1.37 -12.45
C GLY A 75 -6.44 1.79 -13.92
N GLY A 76 -7.60 2.16 -14.46
CA GLY A 76 -7.76 2.45 -15.85
C GLY A 76 -8.85 3.44 -16.23
N LEU A 77 -8.64 4.74 -16.14
CA LEU A 77 -9.04 5.69 -17.20
C LEU A 77 -10.18 6.69 -17.04
N LEU A 78 -11.14 6.66 -16.12
CA LEU A 78 -12.32 7.51 -16.39
C LEU A 78 -12.54 8.74 -15.47
N LEU A 79 -12.11 8.75 -14.25
CA LEU A 79 -12.29 9.89 -13.34
C LEU A 79 -11.05 10.73 -13.05
N PRO A 80 -9.82 10.19 -13.06
CA PRO A 80 -8.63 10.99 -12.83
C PRO A 80 -8.08 11.68 -14.09
N ALA A 81 -8.71 11.51 -15.29
CA ALA A 81 -8.13 12.06 -16.51
C ALA A 81 -7.85 13.57 -16.45
N PRO A 82 -8.75 14.48 -16.00
CA PRO A 82 -8.42 15.90 -15.90
C PRO A 82 -7.35 16.17 -14.84
N VAL A 83 -7.41 15.46 -13.70
CA VAL A 83 -6.44 15.58 -12.60
C VAL A 83 -5.11 14.97 -12.99
N ALA A 84 -5.11 13.80 -13.62
CA ALA A 84 -3.91 13.17 -14.15
C ALA A 84 -3.22 14.03 -15.22
N VAL A 85 -3.99 14.66 -16.11
CA VAL A 85 -3.46 15.61 -17.08
C VAL A 85 -2.87 16.84 -16.38
N LEU A 86 -3.53 17.38 -15.36
CA LEU A 86 -3.02 18.53 -14.59
C LEU A 86 -1.74 18.14 -13.83
N VAL A 87 -1.71 17.00 -13.17
CA VAL A 87 -0.52 16.47 -12.48
C VAL A 87 0.61 16.18 -13.47
N LEU A 88 0.30 15.59 -14.63
CA LEU A 88 1.26 15.35 -15.70
C LEU A 88 1.85 16.64 -16.23
N VAL A 89 1.02 17.63 -16.56
CA VAL A 89 1.47 18.93 -17.06
C VAL A 89 2.28 19.66 -16.00
N ALA A 90 1.83 19.65 -14.74
CA ALA A 90 2.59 20.23 -13.63
C ALA A 90 3.92 19.50 -13.43
N GLY A 91 3.93 18.17 -13.45
CA GLY A 91 5.13 17.34 -13.35
C GLY A 91 6.12 17.63 -14.48
N LEU A 92 5.66 17.68 -15.74
CA LEU A 92 6.49 17.99 -16.90
C LEU A 92 7.11 19.40 -16.84
N ARG A 93 6.43 20.36 -16.18
CA ARG A 93 6.94 21.75 -16.03
C ARG A 93 7.80 21.96 -14.79
N LEU A 94 7.49 21.26 -13.70
CA LEU A 94 8.13 21.49 -12.40
C LEU A 94 9.33 20.58 -12.15
N ILE A 95 9.29 19.32 -12.65
CA ILE A 95 10.40 18.40 -12.46
C ILE A 95 11.52 18.77 -13.42
N PRO A 96 12.75 19.05 -12.95
CA PRO A 96 13.89 19.28 -13.81
C PRO A 96 14.09 18.03 -14.66
N ARG A 97 14.19 18.21 -15.97
CA ARG A 97 14.79 17.20 -16.81
C ARG A 97 16.28 17.19 -16.45
N GLU A 98 16.65 16.46 -15.42
CA GLU A 98 18.03 16.04 -15.32
C GLU A 98 18.31 15.31 -16.62
N ALA A 99 19.43 15.68 -17.25
CA ALA A 99 19.94 14.91 -18.39
C ALA A 99 20.27 13.53 -17.86
N SER A 100 19.23 12.72 -17.72
CA SER A 100 19.36 11.31 -17.49
C SER A 100 20.28 10.84 -18.57
N GLN A 101 21.46 10.36 -18.20
CA GLN A 101 22.27 9.57 -19.10
C GLN A 101 21.34 8.49 -19.62
N VAL A 102 20.86 8.70 -20.83
CA VAL A 102 19.83 7.89 -21.48
C VAL A 102 20.34 6.47 -21.50
N SER A 103 20.04 5.76 -20.43
CA SER A 103 20.03 4.31 -20.48
C SER A 103 19.08 3.96 -21.62
N ARG A 104 19.64 3.27 -22.63
CA ARG A 104 19.01 2.82 -23.87
C ARG A 104 17.50 2.79 -23.76
N SER A 105 16.80 3.42 -24.70
CA SER A 105 15.34 3.40 -24.84
C SER A 105 14.82 1.98 -24.53
N ARG A 106 14.40 1.74 -23.28
CA ARG A 106 13.74 0.49 -22.90
C ARG A 106 12.47 0.41 -23.73
N ARG A 107 12.39 -0.57 -24.60
CA ARG A 107 11.15 -0.83 -25.34
C ARG A 107 10.12 -1.29 -24.33
N PHE A 108 8.96 -0.65 -24.33
CA PHE A 108 7.84 -1.05 -23.49
C PHE A 108 7.39 -2.46 -23.86
N ASP A 109 7.43 -3.39 -22.92
CA ASP A 109 6.98 -4.78 -23.12
C ASP A 109 5.47 -4.86 -23.12
N VAL A 110 4.86 -4.50 -24.27
CA VAL A 110 3.38 -4.56 -24.45
C VAL A 110 2.84 -5.99 -24.26
N PRO A 111 3.47 -7.06 -24.79
CA PRO A 111 3.01 -8.42 -24.56
C PRO A 111 3.00 -8.82 -23.08
N GLY A 112 4.05 -8.48 -22.31
CA GLY A 112 4.11 -8.71 -20.87
C GLY A 112 3.01 -7.95 -20.12
N ALA A 113 2.81 -6.67 -20.45
CA ALA A 113 1.77 -5.86 -19.82
C ALA A 113 0.35 -6.40 -20.09
N VAL A 114 0.03 -6.78 -21.32
CA VAL A 114 -1.28 -7.32 -21.68
C VAL A 114 -1.53 -8.67 -20.99
N THR A 115 -0.53 -9.56 -20.96
CA THR A 115 -0.70 -10.88 -20.35
C THR A 115 -0.85 -10.80 -18.83
N VAL A 116 -0.08 -9.98 -18.12
CA VAL A 116 -0.23 -9.82 -16.66
C VAL A 116 -1.54 -9.13 -16.31
N THR A 117 -1.94 -8.10 -17.05
CA THR A 117 -3.21 -7.40 -16.84
C THR A 117 -4.38 -8.34 -17.05
N GLY A 118 -4.39 -9.08 -18.18
CA GLY A 118 -5.42 -10.06 -18.47
C GLY A 118 -5.51 -11.18 -17.43
N ALA A 119 -4.36 -11.66 -16.94
CA ALA A 119 -4.29 -12.65 -15.87
C ALA A 119 -4.91 -12.13 -14.57
N MET A 120 -4.58 -10.90 -14.16
CA MET A 120 -5.12 -10.29 -12.95
C MET A 120 -6.63 -10.04 -13.07
N LEU A 121 -7.10 -9.58 -14.22
CA LEU A 121 -8.54 -9.41 -14.48
C LEU A 121 -9.29 -10.73 -14.36
N LEU A 122 -8.78 -11.81 -14.97
CA LEU A 122 -9.40 -13.13 -14.86
C LEU A 122 -9.33 -13.68 -13.44
N LEU A 123 -8.21 -13.52 -12.74
CA LEU A 123 -8.06 -13.98 -11.36
C LEU A 123 -9.05 -13.29 -10.43
N VAL A 124 -9.13 -11.96 -10.49
CA VAL A 124 -10.06 -11.17 -9.68
C VAL A 124 -11.51 -11.52 -10.03
N SER A 125 -11.85 -11.61 -11.32
CA SER A 125 -13.21 -11.96 -11.74
C SER A 125 -13.60 -13.37 -11.29
N ALA A 126 -12.67 -14.34 -11.31
CA ALA A 126 -12.90 -15.69 -10.81
C ALA A 126 -13.19 -15.69 -9.31
N VAL A 127 -12.35 -14.98 -8.52
CA VAL A 127 -12.51 -14.93 -7.05
C VAL A 127 -13.80 -14.19 -6.66
N VAL A 128 -14.11 -13.08 -7.32
CA VAL A 128 -15.31 -12.27 -7.04
C VAL A 128 -16.58 -12.97 -7.49
N GLY A 129 -16.56 -13.68 -8.62
CA GLY A 129 -17.70 -14.41 -9.17
C GLY A 129 -17.96 -15.78 -8.53
N ALA A 130 -16.94 -16.38 -7.91
CA ALA A 130 -17.03 -17.73 -7.35
C ALA A 130 -18.16 -17.94 -6.30
N PRO A 131 -18.46 -17.00 -5.38
CA PRO A 131 -19.57 -17.15 -4.45
C PRO A 131 -20.94 -17.28 -5.12
N GLN A 132 -21.14 -16.65 -6.27
CA GLN A 132 -22.42 -16.67 -7.02
C GLN A 132 -22.52 -17.87 -7.97
N SER A 133 -21.43 -18.09 -8.73
CA SER A 133 -21.39 -19.13 -9.76
C SER A 133 -21.06 -20.51 -9.23
N GLY A 134 -20.55 -20.58 -7.97
CA GLY A 134 -19.98 -21.77 -7.36
C GLY A 134 -18.47 -21.87 -7.61
N TRP A 135 -17.72 -22.20 -6.54
CA TRP A 135 -16.25 -22.37 -6.59
C TRP A 135 -15.79 -23.47 -7.54
N ALA A 136 -16.61 -24.53 -7.70
CA ALA A 136 -16.35 -25.66 -8.59
C ALA A 136 -17.05 -25.51 -9.96
N SER A 137 -17.67 -24.40 -10.28
CA SER A 137 -18.31 -24.21 -11.57
C SER A 137 -17.31 -24.20 -12.72
N PRO A 138 -17.68 -24.70 -13.90
CA PRO A 138 -16.80 -24.66 -15.08
C PRO A 138 -16.32 -23.27 -15.43
N ALA A 139 -17.16 -22.24 -15.22
CA ALA A 139 -16.83 -20.85 -15.48
C ALA A 139 -15.73 -20.35 -14.50
N THR A 140 -15.87 -20.63 -13.22
CA THR A 140 -14.87 -20.24 -12.18
C THR A 140 -13.55 -20.97 -12.40
N LEU A 141 -13.60 -22.31 -12.60
CA LEU A 141 -12.40 -23.09 -12.84
C LEU A 141 -11.73 -22.71 -14.18
N GLY A 142 -12.51 -22.43 -15.21
CA GLY A 142 -12.00 -21.93 -16.50
C GLY A 142 -11.31 -20.57 -16.36
N SER A 143 -11.84 -19.66 -15.54
CA SER A 143 -11.24 -18.36 -15.28
C SER A 143 -9.93 -18.50 -14.48
N PHE A 144 -9.87 -19.38 -13.46
CA PHE A 144 -8.63 -19.67 -12.76
C PHE A 144 -7.57 -20.31 -13.67
N ALA A 145 -7.98 -21.27 -14.50
CA ALA A 145 -7.09 -21.90 -15.49
C ALA A 145 -6.57 -20.87 -16.52
N GLY A 146 -7.45 -20.01 -17.02
CA GLY A 146 -7.07 -18.93 -17.92
C GLY A 146 -6.10 -17.94 -17.29
N ALA A 147 -6.36 -17.54 -16.05
CA ALA A 147 -5.44 -16.70 -15.28
C ALA A 147 -4.07 -17.37 -15.10
N ALA A 148 -4.05 -18.65 -14.74
CA ALA A 148 -2.81 -19.42 -14.59
C ALA A 148 -2.02 -19.53 -15.91
N VAL A 149 -2.70 -19.77 -17.02
CA VAL A 149 -2.08 -19.82 -18.36
C VAL A 149 -1.50 -18.45 -18.74
N LEU A 150 -2.21 -17.36 -18.50
CA LEU A 150 -1.72 -16.01 -18.79
C LEU A 150 -0.54 -15.62 -17.88
N LEU A 151 -0.55 -16.02 -16.59
CA LEU A 151 0.60 -15.83 -15.70
C LEU A 151 1.82 -16.64 -16.15
N ALA A 152 1.60 -17.88 -16.59
CA ALA A 152 2.68 -18.69 -17.16
C ALA A 152 3.24 -18.08 -18.44
N ALA A 153 2.35 -17.60 -19.34
CA ALA A 153 2.74 -16.89 -20.57
C ALA A 153 3.54 -15.63 -20.25
N PHE A 154 3.06 -14.81 -19.28
CA PHE A 154 3.80 -13.66 -18.77
C PHE A 154 5.21 -14.06 -18.29
N GLY A 155 5.31 -15.11 -17.46
CA GLY A 155 6.59 -15.58 -16.96
C GLY A 155 7.55 -16.06 -18.08
N VAL A 156 7.03 -16.63 -19.16
CA VAL A 156 7.82 -17.04 -20.33
C VAL A 156 8.26 -15.82 -21.15
N ILE A 157 7.37 -14.87 -21.39
CA ILE A 157 7.65 -13.62 -22.11
C ILE A 157 8.74 -12.85 -21.35
N GLU A 158 8.57 -12.67 -20.05
CA GLU A 158 9.48 -11.92 -19.18
C GLU A 158 10.89 -12.51 -19.14
N ARG A 159 10.99 -13.86 -19.11
CA ARG A 159 12.29 -14.56 -19.17
C ARG A 159 12.99 -14.44 -20.51
N ARG A 160 12.23 -14.22 -21.58
CA ARG A 160 12.76 -14.10 -22.96
C ARG A 160 12.92 -12.66 -23.41
N SER A 161 12.32 -11.71 -22.72
CA SER A 161 12.43 -10.29 -23.01
C SER A 161 13.86 -9.79 -22.77
N ARG A 162 14.36 -8.95 -23.70
CA ARG A 162 15.64 -8.24 -23.52
C ARG A 162 15.54 -7.07 -22.53
N ASP A 163 14.35 -6.51 -22.41
CA ASP A 163 14.02 -5.41 -21.50
C ASP A 163 12.78 -5.81 -20.67
N PRO A 164 12.95 -6.71 -19.67
CA PRO A 164 11.83 -7.22 -18.89
C PRO A 164 11.18 -6.11 -18.06
N LEU A 165 9.84 -6.13 -17.97
CA LEU A 165 9.08 -5.26 -17.06
C LEU A 165 9.39 -5.60 -15.61
N LEU A 166 9.54 -6.91 -15.34
CA LEU A 166 9.75 -7.45 -14.02
C LEU A 166 10.97 -8.38 -13.99
N PRO A 167 12.19 -7.87 -13.82
CA PRO A 167 13.35 -8.74 -13.66
C PRO A 167 13.16 -9.58 -12.39
N PHE A 168 12.90 -10.88 -12.53
CA PHE A 168 12.65 -11.79 -11.40
C PHE A 168 13.78 -11.80 -10.35
N GLY A 169 14.96 -11.32 -10.72
CA GLY A 169 16.08 -11.12 -9.80
C GLY A 169 15.77 -10.18 -8.63
N ILE A 170 14.83 -9.25 -8.79
CA ILE A 170 14.44 -8.30 -7.76
C ILE A 170 13.81 -9.01 -6.54
N PHE A 171 13.11 -10.13 -6.74
CA PHE A 171 12.52 -10.94 -5.67
C PHE A 171 13.54 -11.73 -4.83
N ARG A 172 14.82 -11.73 -5.22
CA ARG A 172 15.90 -12.26 -4.36
C ARG A 172 16.11 -11.37 -3.13
N SER A 173 15.65 -10.13 -3.17
CA SER A 173 15.61 -9.26 -1.99
C SER A 173 14.54 -9.75 -1.02
N ALA A 174 14.98 -10.39 0.08
CA ALA A 174 14.07 -10.81 1.14
C ALA A 174 13.36 -9.61 1.80
N SER A 175 13.94 -8.41 1.75
CA SER A 175 13.34 -7.17 2.22
C SER A 175 12.13 -6.78 1.38
N LEU A 176 12.29 -6.78 0.05
CA LEU A 176 11.22 -6.48 -0.89
C LEU A 176 10.09 -7.51 -0.79
N THR A 177 10.42 -8.81 -0.78
CA THR A 177 9.41 -9.87 -0.69
C THR A 177 8.60 -9.75 0.61
N ARG A 178 9.25 -9.52 1.75
CA ARG A 178 8.54 -9.29 3.02
C ARG A 178 7.68 -8.04 2.98
N ALA A 179 8.18 -6.93 2.43
CA ALA A 179 7.40 -5.71 2.29
C ALA A 179 6.13 -5.93 1.48
N ASN A 180 6.22 -6.68 0.36
CA ASN A 180 5.08 -7.02 -0.49
C ASN A 180 4.05 -7.89 0.22
N LEU A 181 4.49 -8.91 0.98
CA LEU A 181 3.58 -9.74 1.77
C LEU A 181 2.93 -8.95 2.93
N CYS A 182 3.69 -8.07 3.57
CA CYS A 182 3.18 -7.23 4.65
C CYS A 182 2.17 -6.19 4.15
N ILE A 183 2.41 -5.53 3.00
CA ILE A 183 1.45 -4.56 2.44
C ILE A 183 0.17 -5.24 1.96
N LEU A 184 0.28 -6.44 1.38
CA LEU A 184 -0.86 -7.27 1.01
C LEU A 184 -1.74 -7.58 2.23
N ALA A 185 -1.13 -7.99 3.35
CA ALA A 185 -1.84 -8.26 4.59
C ALA A 185 -2.44 -7.00 5.21
N LEU A 186 -1.67 -5.89 5.26
CA LEU A 186 -2.10 -4.62 5.82
C LEU A 186 -3.30 -4.04 5.06
N PHE A 187 -3.16 -3.88 3.74
CA PHE A 187 -4.19 -3.24 2.94
C PHE A 187 -5.38 -4.14 2.68
N GLY A 188 -5.13 -5.44 2.44
CA GLY A 188 -6.19 -6.42 2.24
C GLY A 188 -7.11 -6.55 3.45
N SER A 189 -6.55 -6.65 4.64
CA SER A 189 -7.34 -6.70 5.88
C SER A 189 -8.06 -5.37 6.14
N TYR A 190 -7.45 -4.24 5.82
CA TYR A 190 -8.06 -2.92 6.01
C TYR A 190 -9.27 -2.69 5.12
N VAL A 191 -9.15 -2.93 3.81
CA VAL A 191 -10.28 -2.75 2.87
C VAL A 191 -11.46 -3.65 3.27
N SER A 192 -11.17 -4.89 3.65
CA SER A 192 -12.18 -5.84 4.11
C SER A 192 -12.83 -5.41 5.42
N PHE A 193 -12.04 -4.91 6.37
CA PHE A 193 -12.54 -4.35 7.63
C PHE A 193 -13.43 -3.15 7.39
N GLN A 194 -12.97 -2.19 6.58
CA GLN A 194 -13.73 -0.99 6.23
C GLN A 194 -15.08 -1.35 5.59
N PHE A 195 -15.08 -2.32 4.67
CA PHE A 195 -16.30 -2.82 4.04
C PHE A 195 -17.28 -3.39 5.06
N LEU A 196 -16.83 -4.32 5.92
CA LEU A 196 -17.70 -4.96 6.93
C LEU A 196 -18.24 -3.95 7.95
N VAL A 197 -17.38 -3.07 8.45
CA VAL A 197 -17.77 -2.09 9.47
C VAL A 197 -18.73 -1.05 8.90
N THR A 198 -18.52 -0.60 7.67
CA THR A 198 -19.45 0.31 7.00
C THR A 198 -20.82 -0.34 6.82
N GLN A 199 -20.86 -1.59 6.37
CA GLN A 199 -22.12 -2.35 6.25
C GLN A 199 -22.80 -2.55 7.60
N TYR A 200 -22.04 -2.88 8.65
CA TYR A 200 -22.58 -3.04 10.00
C TYR A 200 -23.15 -1.72 10.53
N LEU A 201 -22.40 -0.63 10.49
CA LEU A 201 -22.84 0.65 11.05
C LEU A 201 -24.03 1.25 10.29
N GLN A 202 -24.02 1.18 8.95
CA GLN A 202 -25.09 1.80 8.16
C GLN A 202 -26.32 0.89 8.04
N THR A 203 -26.14 -0.41 7.78
CA THR A 203 -27.26 -1.31 7.51
C THR A 203 -27.87 -1.87 8.80
N ALA A 204 -27.03 -2.30 9.77
CA ALA A 204 -27.52 -2.92 11.00
C ALA A 204 -27.83 -1.90 12.11
N SER A 205 -27.05 -0.83 12.20
CA SER A 205 -27.16 0.16 13.30
C SER A 205 -27.82 1.47 12.87
N GLY A 206 -28.15 1.62 11.58
CA GLY A 206 -28.87 2.79 11.07
C GLY A 206 -28.08 4.09 11.06
N TRP A 207 -26.74 4.02 11.11
CA TRP A 207 -25.91 5.21 11.05
C TRP A 207 -25.96 5.85 9.65
N THR A 208 -25.92 7.18 9.61
CA THR A 208 -25.78 7.88 8.33
C THR A 208 -24.40 7.69 7.75
N ALA A 209 -24.25 7.83 6.42
CA ALA A 209 -22.96 7.81 5.75
C ALA A 209 -21.99 8.83 6.35
N LEU A 210 -22.47 10.05 6.65
CA LEU A 210 -21.67 11.08 7.30
C LEU A 210 -21.25 10.67 8.72
N GLY A 211 -22.15 10.10 9.52
CA GLY A 211 -21.84 9.60 10.85
C GLY A 211 -20.76 8.52 10.82
N THR A 212 -20.86 7.59 9.87
CA THR A 212 -19.82 6.56 9.65
C THR A 212 -18.49 7.17 9.24
N ALA A 213 -18.47 8.13 8.32
CA ALA A 213 -17.25 8.82 7.90
C ALA A 213 -16.59 9.58 9.06
N LEU A 214 -17.39 10.27 9.88
CA LEU A 214 -16.91 10.97 11.08
C LEU A 214 -16.35 10.00 12.13
N ALA A 215 -16.88 8.79 12.21
CA ALA A 215 -16.36 7.76 13.12
C ALA A 215 -14.93 7.33 12.75
N PHE A 216 -14.56 7.33 11.47
CA PHE A 216 -13.21 7.02 10.99
C PHE A 216 -12.27 8.25 10.98
N LEU A 217 -12.78 9.47 11.08
CA LEU A 217 -11.98 10.70 11.05
C LEU A 217 -10.82 10.71 12.05
N PRO A 218 -10.95 10.23 13.32
CA PRO A 218 -9.84 10.22 14.27
C PRO A 218 -8.61 9.45 13.79
N ALA A 219 -8.79 8.38 13.01
CA ALA A 219 -7.66 7.67 12.39
C ALA A 219 -6.90 8.55 11.38
N GLY A 220 -7.63 9.26 10.52
CA GLY A 220 -7.05 10.18 9.55
C GLY A 220 -6.29 11.33 10.22
N VAL A 221 -6.86 11.91 11.27
CA VAL A 221 -6.21 12.96 12.07
C VAL A 221 -4.92 12.43 12.71
N LEU A 222 -4.96 11.22 13.28
CA LEU A 222 -3.78 10.60 13.88
C LEU A 222 -2.67 10.39 12.85
N VAL A 223 -3.00 9.89 11.65
CA VAL A 223 -2.04 9.72 10.54
C VAL A 223 -1.44 11.07 10.13
N ALA A 224 -2.27 12.11 9.96
CA ALA A 224 -1.82 13.43 9.56
C ALA A 224 -0.87 14.07 10.59
N VAL A 225 -1.19 13.95 11.88
CA VAL A 225 -0.36 14.47 12.98
C VAL A 225 0.94 13.69 13.15
N ALA A 226 0.90 12.36 12.94
CA ALA A 226 2.07 11.51 13.08
C ALA A 226 3.04 11.60 11.87
N SER A 227 2.50 11.84 10.67
CA SER A 227 3.25 11.81 9.40
C SER A 227 4.57 12.63 9.40
N PRO A 228 4.64 13.88 9.92
CA PRO A 228 5.89 14.64 9.93
C PRO A 228 7.01 14.02 10.77
N ARG A 229 6.65 13.13 11.71
CA ARG A 229 7.59 12.47 12.63
C ARG A 229 8.06 11.11 12.13
N MET A 230 7.47 10.60 11.04
CA MET A 230 7.77 9.25 10.53
C MET A 230 9.23 9.09 10.12
N GLY A 231 9.85 10.11 9.50
CA GLY A 231 11.27 10.08 9.16
C GLY A 231 12.15 9.82 10.38
N LEU A 232 11.95 10.60 11.45
CA LEU A 232 12.70 10.45 12.70
C LEU A 232 12.51 9.10 13.37
N LEU A 233 11.30 8.55 13.31
CA LEU A 233 11.00 7.23 13.87
C LEU A 233 11.66 6.11 13.04
N LEU A 234 11.63 6.23 11.71
CA LEU A 234 12.29 5.30 10.80
C LEU A 234 13.80 5.29 10.99
N ASP A 235 14.42 6.46 11.14
CA ASP A 235 15.86 6.58 11.40
C ASP A 235 16.26 5.96 12.74
N ARG A 236 15.41 6.13 13.77
CA ARG A 236 15.70 5.63 15.11
C ARG A 236 15.46 4.13 15.27
N PHE A 237 14.35 3.63 14.75
CA PHE A 237 13.88 2.26 15.02
C PHE A 237 14.05 1.32 13.83
N GLY A 238 14.23 1.86 12.64
CA GLY A 238 14.33 1.12 11.39
C GLY A 238 12.99 0.61 10.86
N PRO A 239 12.91 0.34 9.54
CA PRO A 239 11.64 -0.01 8.89
C PRO A 239 11.06 -1.34 9.38
N ALA A 240 11.89 -2.36 9.64
CA ALA A 240 11.39 -3.69 10.02
C ALA A 240 10.63 -3.69 11.36
N LEU A 241 11.14 -2.94 12.37
CA LEU A 241 10.42 -2.82 13.65
C LEU A 241 9.13 -2.02 13.48
N MET A 242 9.19 -0.92 12.71
CA MET A 242 8.02 -0.07 12.45
C MET A 242 6.89 -0.84 11.75
N VAL A 243 7.22 -1.68 10.75
CA VAL A 243 6.24 -2.55 10.07
C VAL A 243 5.66 -3.58 11.05
N THR A 244 6.49 -4.18 11.90
CA THR A 244 6.02 -5.16 12.89
C THR A 244 5.05 -4.53 13.90
N VAL A 245 5.39 -3.35 14.43
CA VAL A 245 4.52 -2.60 15.35
C VAL A 245 3.23 -2.18 14.65
N ALA A 246 3.32 -1.70 13.41
CA ALA A 246 2.16 -1.29 12.63
C ALA A 246 1.16 -2.44 12.44
N LEU A 247 1.63 -3.61 11.99
CA LEU A 247 0.78 -4.80 11.84
C LEU A 247 0.26 -5.31 13.20
N GLY A 248 1.06 -5.17 14.27
CA GLY A 248 0.62 -5.45 15.64
C GLY A 248 -0.52 -4.55 16.10
N CYS A 249 -0.44 -3.23 15.83
CA CYS A 249 -1.54 -2.30 16.09
C CYS A 249 -2.79 -2.66 15.27
N LEU A 250 -2.60 -3.06 14.01
CA LEU A 250 -3.69 -3.46 13.14
C LEU A 250 -4.41 -4.71 13.68
N ALA A 251 -3.66 -5.76 14.02
CA ALA A 251 -4.20 -6.99 14.59
C ALA A 251 -4.91 -6.74 15.94
N ALA A 252 -4.31 -5.90 16.79
CA ALA A 252 -4.93 -5.51 18.07
C ALA A 252 -6.22 -4.72 17.87
N GLY A 253 -6.25 -3.80 16.89
CA GLY A 253 -7.46 -3.05 16.55
C GLY A 253 -8.60 -3.96 16.08
N TYR A 254 -8.31 -4.96 15.24
CA TYR A 254 -9.31 -5.93 14.80
C TYR A 254 -9.74 -6.87 15.92
N ALA A 255 -8.82 -7.35 16.73
CA ALA A 255 -9.13 -8.19 17.89
C ALA A 255 -10.01 -7.45 18.91
N LEU A 256 -9.80 -6.15 19.10
CA LEU A 256 -10.65 -5.33 19.93
C LEU A 256 -12.04 -5.17 19.30
N PHE A 257 -12.12 -4.99 17.98
CA PHE A 257 -13.38 -4.87 17.26
C PHE A 257 -14.24 -6.14 17.29
N LEU A 258 -13.64 -7.32 17.50
CA LEU A 258 -14.40 -8.58 17.72
C LEU A 258 -15.33 -8.52 18.95
N ARG A 259 -15.12 -7.56 19.86
CA ARG A 259 -16.01 -7.31 21.02
C ARG A 259 -17.26 -6.52 20.68
N ILE A 260 -17.43 -6.10 19.40
CA ILE A 260 -18.61 -5.33 18.99
C ILE A 260 -19.89 -6.12 19.26
N GLY A 261 -20.87 -5.46 19.87
CA GLY A 261 -22.18 -6.01 20.20
C GLY A 261 -23.27 -5.55 19.23
N PRO A 262 -24.55 -5.91 19.48
CA PRO A 262 -25.67 -5.48 18.66
C PRO A 262 -25.88 -3.95 18.68
N HIS A 263 -25.43 -3.31 19.74
CA HIS A 263 -25.43 -1.85 19.88
C HIS A 263 -23.99 -1.34 19.73
N PRO A 264 -23.70 -0.46 18.77
CA PRO A 264 -22.36 0.06 18.55
C PRO A 264 -21.87 0.87 19.74
N ASP A 265 -20.84 0.37 20.41
CA ASP A 265 -20.13 1.10 21.48
C ASP A 265 -18.98 1.89 20.83
N TYR A 266 -19.25 3.16 20.53
CA TYR A 266 -18.26 4.02 19.90
C TYR A 266 -17.04 4.28 20.81
N PRO A 267 -17.20 4.75 22.09
CA PRO A 267 -16.07 5.04 22.95
C PRO A 267 -15.26 3.80 23.37
N GLY A 268 -15.94 2.68 23.63
CA GLY A 268 -15.29 1.50 24.21
C GLY A 268 -14.68 0.56 23.17
N VAL A 269 -15.24 0.50 21.95
CA VAL A 269 -14.80 -0.46 20.94
C VAL A 269 -14.38 0.22 19.63
N ILE A 270 -15.27 1.07 19.04
CA ILE A 270 -15.02 1.58 17.69
C ILE A 270 -13.85 2.56 17.69
N LEU A 271 -13.86 3.57 18.55
CA LEU A 271 -12.84 4.61 18.60
C LEU A 271 -11.43 4.04 18.86
N PRO A 272 -11.19 3.21 19.90
CA PRO A 272 -9.87 2.68 20.13
C PRO A 272 -9.41 1.72 19.01
N SER A 273 -10.31 0.96 18.40
CA SER A 273 -9.99 0.14 17.22
C SER A 273 -9.56 1.00 16.04
N VAL A 274 -10.30 2.05 15.73
CA VAL A 274 -10.01 3.00 14.65
C VAL A 274 -8.69 3.73 14.89
N LEU A 275 -8.38 4.12 16.13
CA LEU A 275 -7.08 4.73 16.47
C LEU A 275 -5.92 3.77 16.29
N LEU A 276 -6.06 2.50 16.67
CA LEU A 276 -5.04 1.48 16.43
C LEU A 276 -4.81 1.23 14.94
N ILE A 277 -5.87 1.21 14.15
CA ILE A 277 -5.80 1.09 12.69
C ILE A 277 -5.11 2.33 12.08
N GLY A 278 -5.48 3.54 12.55
CA GLY A 278 -4.80 4.77 12.13
C GLY A 278 -3.30 4.76 12.44
N ALA A 279 -2.93 4.31 13.65
CA ALA A 279 -1.53 4.13 14.02
C ALA A 279 -0.82 3.12 13.11
N ALA A 280 -1.49 2.00 12.77
CA ALA A 280 -0.95 1.01 11.85
C ALA A 280 -0.63 1.60 10.47
N PHE A 281 -1.52 2.40 9.90
CA PHE A 281 -1.28 3.06 8.61
C PHE A 281 -0.20 4.13 8.69
N GLY A 282 -0.24 4.99 9.72
CA GLY A 282 0.75 6.03 9.92
C GLY A 282 2.18 5.48 10.03
N LEU A 283 2.35 4.40 10.80
CA LEU A 283 3.65 3.74 10.98
C LEU A 283 4.03 2.85 9.78
N GLY A 284 3.06 2.07 9.29
CA GLY A 284 3.31 0.97 8.36
C GLY A 284 3.55 1.42 6.94
N PHE A 285 2.75 2.35 6.42
CA PHE A 285 2.79 2.69 5.00
C PHE A 285 4.14 3.28 4.58
N SER A 286 4.67 4.25 5.34
CA SER A 286 5.98 4.84 5.10
C SER A 286 7.11 3.81 5.29
N ALA A 287 7.02 3.00 6.35
CA ALA A 287 8.02 1.98 6.65
C ALA A 287 8.09 0.87 5.59
N LEU A 288 6.94 0.46 5.03
CA LEU A 288 6.87 -0.53 3.95
C LEU A 288 7.48 -0.02 2.65
N ASN A 289 7.24 1.25 2.30
CA ASN A 289 7.89 1.87 1.13
C ASN A 289 9.42 1.90 1.28
N VAL A 290 9.92 2.33 2.44
CA VAL A 290 11.37 2.31 2.73
C VAL A 290 11.92 0.89 2.72
N GLN A 291 11.19 -0.08 3.29
CA GLN A 291 11.61 -1.47 3.32
C GLN A 291 11.64 -2.12 1.93
N ALA A 292 10.69 -1.78 1.06
CA ALA A 292 10.59 -2.30 -0.30
C ALA A 292 11.77 -1.83 -1.18
N THR A 293 12.19 -0.57 -1.01
CA THR A 293 13.30 0.02 -1.78
C THR A 293 14.67 -0.24 -1.15
N ALA A 294 14.72 -0.73 0.10
CA ALA A 294 15.98 -0.98 0.80
C ALA A 294 16.83 -2.08 0.12
N GLY A 295 18.02 -1.70 -0.32
CA GLY A 295 18.97 -2.61 -0.99
C GLY A 295 18.64 -2.90 -2.45
N VAL A 296 17.69 -2.18 -3.03
CA VAL A 296 17.40 -2.18 -4.47
C VAL A 296 18.23 -1.07 -5.13
N ALA A 297 18.77 -1.34 -6.32
CA ALA A 297 19.54 -0.35 -7.08
C ALA A 297 18.67 0.87 -7.42
N ASP A 298 19.24 2.07 -7.43
CA ASP A 298 18.51 3.33 -7.65
C ASP A 298 17.68 3.31 -8.95
N ALA A 299 18.20 2.69 -10.00
CA ALA A 299 17.52 2.52 -11.28
C ALA A 299 16.28 1.59 -11.21
N GLU A 300 16.15 0.77 -10.17
CA GLU A 300 15.08 -0.22 -9.97
C GLU A 300 14.12 0.17 -8.83
N GLN A 301 14.38 1.26 -8.10
CA GLN A 301 13.53 1.68 -6.98
C GLN A 301 12.08 1.99 -7.41
N GLY A 302 11.92 2.58 -8.60
CA GLY A 302 10.58 2.80 -9.18
C GLY A 302 9.83 1.51 -9.43
N LEU A 303 10.52 0.47 -9.89
CA LEU A 303 9.94 -0.85 -10.09
C LEU A 303 9.56 -1.50 -8.74
N ALA A 304 10.44 -1.44 -7.74
CA ALA A 304 10.16 -1.96 -6.40
C ALA A 304 8.91 -1.32 -5.78
N SER A 305 8.76 0.01 -5.94
CA SER A 305 7.58 0.75 -5.50
C SER A 305 6.32 0.35 -6.29
N GLY A 306 6.45 0.14 -7.60
CA GLY A 306 5.35 -0.34 -8.43
C GLY A 306 4.86 -1.74 -8.04
N ILE A 307 5.79 -2.66 -7.73
CA ILE A 307 5.46 -4.00 -7.24
C ILE A 307 4.75 -3.91 -5.88
N LEU A 308 5.22 -3.04 -4.97
CA LEU A 308 4.58 -2.82 -3.68
C LEU A 308 3.13 -2.34 -3.84
N GLN A 309 2.91 -1.36 -4.74
CA GLN A 309 1.58 -0.83 -5.03
C GLN A 309 0.65 -1.89 -5.64
N THR A 310 1.18 -2.71 -6.55
CA THR A 310 0.44 -3.84 -7.14
C THR A 310 0.06 -4.87 -6.07
N SER A 311 1.00 -5.22 -5.18
CA SER A 311 0.74 -6.14 -4.07
C SER A 311 -0.32 -5.60 -3.10
N MET A 312 -0.34 -4.28 -2.88
CA MET A 312 -1.38 -3.60 -2.09
C MET A 312 -2.76 -3.81 -2.70
N GLN A 313 -2.93 -3.59 -4.00
CA GLN A 313 -4.22 -3.73 -4.69
C GLN A 313 -4.67 -5.20 -4.78
N ILE A 314 -3.74 -6.11 -5.06
CA ILE A 314 -4.03 -7.55 -5.04
C ILE A 314 -4.50 -7.99 -3.65
N GLY A 315 -3.83 -7.51 -2.60
CA GLY A 315 -4.22 -7.77 -1.22
C GLY A 315 -5.65 -7.30 -0.93
N GLY A 316 -5.99 -6.06 -1.33
CA GLY A 316 -7.33 -5.51 -1.20
C GLY A 316 -8.39 -6.38 -1.85
N ALA A 317 -8.19 -6.76 -3.11
CA ALA A 317 -9.14 -7.57 -3.86
C ALA A 317 -9.27 -8.99 -3.31
N LEU A 318 -8.14 -9.65 -3.02
CA LEU A 318 -8.11 -11.05 -2.59
C LEU A 318 -8.73 -11.24 -1.20
N VAL A 319 -8.31 -10.44 -0.23
CA VAL A 319 -8.81 -10.58 1.15
C VAL A 319 -10.28 -10.20 1.22
N LEU A 320 -10.71 -9.14 0.51
CA LEU A 320 -12.11 -8.76 0.44
C LEU A 320 -12.97 -9.88 -0.16
N ALA A 321 -12.51 -10.54 -1.22
CA ALA A 321 -13.23 -11.64 -1.82
C ALA A 321 -13.34 -12.86 -0.88
N ILE A 322 -12.28 -13.18 -0.13
CA ILE A 322 -12.34 -14.23 0.90
C ILE A 322 -13.35 -13.87 2.00
N VAL A 323 -13.27 -12.63 2.48
CA VAL A 323 -14.14 -12.12 3.56
C VAL A 323 -15.61 -12.13 3.14
N THR A 324 -15.94 -11.68 1.93
CA THR A 324 -17.31 -11.69 1.41
C THR A 324 -17.81 -13.12 1.19
N ALA A 325 -16.96 -14.04 0.72
CA ALA A 325 -17.31 -15.45 0.62
C ALA A 325 -17.64 -16.07 1.99
N VAL A 326 -16.88 -15.72 3.02
CA VAL A 326 -17.16 -16.15 4.40
C VAL A 326 -18.47 -15.59 4.92
N VAL A 327 -18.75 -14.31 4.68
CA VAL A 327 -20.05 -13.68 5.03
C VAL A 327 -21.22 -14.38 4.34
N ASP A 328 -21.10 -14.65 3.05
CA ASP A 328 -22.15 -15.32 2.26
C ASP A 328 -22.40 -16.75 2.74
N ALA A 329 -21.34 -17.49 3.07
CA ALA A 329 -21.43 -18.85 3.61
C ALA A 329 -22.17 -18.91 4.96
N HIS A 330 -22.11 -17.82 5.75
CA HIS A 330 -22.80 -17.71 7.04
C HIS A 330 -24.15 -16.97 6.95
N GLY A 331 -24.69 -16.82 5.75
CA GLY A 331 -26.04 -16.30 5.54
C GLY A 331 -26.17 -14.76 5.61
N GLY A 332 -25.07 -14.01 5.55
CA GLY A 332 -25.06 -12.57 5.67
C GLY A 332 -25.90 -11.80 4.62
N ASN A 333 -26.27 -12.46 3.52
CA ASN A 333 -27.13 -11.91 2.48
C ASN A 333 -28.64 -12.01 2.77
N ARG A 334 -29.06 -12.83 3.73
CA ARG A 334 -30.47 -13.20 3.96
C ARG A 334 -31.08 -12.61 5.24
N ILE A 335 -30.32 -11.83 6.00
CA ILE A 335 -30.65 -11.52 7.39
C ILE A 335 -31.01 -10.05 7.52
N ALA A 336 -32.23 -9.78 8.07
CA ALA A 336 -32.73 -8.45 8.36
C ALA A 336 -32.45 -7.98 9.80
N ALA A 337 -32.09 -8.89 10.73
CA ALA A 337 -31.91 -8.55 12.15
C ALA A 337 -30.42 -8.24 12.49
N PRO A 338 -30.14 -7.14 13.23
CA PRO A 338 -28.76 -6.73 13.55
C PRO A 338 -27.92 -7.81 14.25
N GLN A 339 -28.56 -8.60 15.16
CA GLN A 339 -27.87 -9.65 15.90
C GLN A 339 -27.42 -10.83 15.00
N ALA A 340 -28.27 -11.19 14.05
CA ALA A 340 -27.98 -12.25 13.11
C ALA A 340 -26.93 -11.82 12.07
N LEU A 341 -26.90 -10.51 11.71
CA LEU A 341 -25.87 -9.96 10.84
C LEU A 341 -24.50 -10.01 11.53
N LEU A 342 -24.42 -9.68 12.82
CA LEU A 342 -23.18 -9.80 13.60
C LEU A 342 -22.66 -11.23 13.66
N SER A 343 -23.56 -12.23 13.82
CA SER A 343 -23.13 -13.64 13.83
C SER A 343 -22.54 -14.09 12.50
N ALA A 344 -23.03 -13.54 11.38
CA ALA A 344 -22.48 -13.79 10.05
C ALA A 344 -21.14 -13.04 9.80
N TYR A 345 -20.95 -11.87 10.45
CA TYR A 345 -19.72 -11.06 10.25
C TYR A 345 -18.56 -11.48 11.16
N ARG A 346 -18.83 -12.11 12.33
CA ARG A 346 -17.76 -12.54 13.24
C ARG A 346 -16.71 -13.44 12.60
N PRO A 347 -17.07 -14.53 11.88
CA PRO A 347 -16.07 -15.35 11.20
C PRO A 347 -15.22 -14.58 10.18
N ALA A 348 -15.85 -13.62 9.50
CA ALA A 348 -15.15 -12.76 8.55
C ALA A 348 -14.15 -11.80 9.25
N LEU A 349 -14.52 -11.24 10.41
CA LEU A 349 -13.62 -10.43 11.24
C LEU A 349 -12.47 -11.27 11.84
N GLU A 350 -12.71 -12.54 12.17
CA GLU A 350 -11.68 -13.47 12.61
C GLU A 350 -10.67 -13.74 11.49
N VAL A 351 -11.14 -13.93 10.24
CA VAL A 351 -10.27 -14.07 9.06
C VAL A 351 -9.41 -12.81 8.88
N ILE A 352 -10.01 -11.61 8.96
CA ILE A 352 -9.27 -10.34 8.85
C ILE A 352 -8.19 -10.23 9.93
N THR A 353 -8.54 -10.60 11.17
CA THR A 353 -7.60 -10.61 12.30
C THR A 353 -6.48 -11.62 12.08
N GLY A 354 -6.81 -12.81 11.56
CA GLY A 354 -5.85 -13.83 11.18
C GLY A 354 -4.87 -13.39 10.11
N VAL A 355 -5.36 -12.72 9.06
CA VAL A 355 -4.51 -12.14 8.01
C VAL A 355 -3.54 -11.12 8.59
N ALA A 356 -4.01 -10.23 9.47
CA ALA A 356 -3.15 -9.26 10.15
C ALA A 356 -2.11 -9.96 11.04
N ALA A 357 -2.48 -11.00 11.79
CA ALA A 357 -1.58 -11.78 12.63
C ALA A 357 -0.50 -12.51 11.81
N VAL A 358 -0.85 -13.08 10.67
CA VAL A 358 0.11 -13.64 9.70
C VAL A 358 1.07 -12.55 9.20
N GLY A 359 0.55 -11.37 8.90
CA GLY A 359 1.36 -10.20 8.55
C GLY A 359 2.38 -9.84 9.64
N VAL A 360 1.96 -9.86 10.92
CA VAL A 360 2.87 -9.65 12.08
C VAL A 360 3.99 -10.70 12.08
N ALA A 361 3.65 -11.98 11.91
CA ALA A 361 4.64 -13.06 11.90
C ALA A 361 5.66 -12.90 10.76
N ILE A 362 5.19 -12.53 9.56
CA ILE A 362 6.05 -12.24 8.40
C ILE A 362 6.96 -11.04 8.70
N ALA A 363 6.42 -9.95 9.25
CA ALA A 363 7.22 -8.77 9.60
C ALA A 363 8.26 -9.08 10.67
N ALA A 364 7.87 -9.81 11.74
CA ALA A 364 8.75 -10.20 12.84
C ALA A 364 9.90 -11.10 12.38
N SER A 365 9.70 -11.95 11.35
CA SER A 365 10.79 -12.73 10.76
C SER A 365 11.94 -11.85 10.25
N GLY A 366 11.64 -10.60 9.87
CA GLY A 366 12.64 -9.62 9.46
C GLY A 366 13.52 -9.08 10.61
N LEU A 367 13.05 -9.19 11.85
CA LEU A 367 13.82 -8.78 13.04
C LEU A 367 14.82 -9.86 13.46
N ALA A 368 14.49 -11.14 13.19
CA ALA A 368 15.34 -12.28 13.56
C ALA A 368 16.62 -12.40 12.69
N PHE A 369 16.63 -11.81 11.49
CA PHE A 369 17.77 -11.87 10.57
C PHE A 369 18.34 -10.47 10.30
N PRO A 370 19.22 -9.94 11.17
CA PRO A 370 19.74 -8.57 11.09
C PRO A 370 20.78 -8.34 9.97
N GLY A 371 20.92 -9.24 9.01
CA GLY A 371 21.90 -9.15 7.92
C GLY A 371 21.83 -7.90 7.03
N ALA A 372 20.71 -7.18 7.01
CA ALA A 372 20.53 -5.98 6.19
C ALA A 372 21.10 -4.68 6.81
N ARG A 373 21.29 -4.63 8.12
CA ARG A 373 21.82 -3.42 8.80
C ARG A 373 23.27 -3.10 8.45
N ARG A 374 24.08 -4.09 8.03
CA ARG A 374 25.51 -3.89 7.73
C ARG A 374 25.82 -3.57 6.28
N ALA A 375 24.92 -3.80 5.34
CA ALA A 375 25.14 -3.53 3.91
C ALA A 375 24.95 -2.03 3.57
N GLY A 376 24.01 -1.35 4.21
CA GLY A 376 23.77 0.09 4.00
C GLY A 376 24.85 1.00 4.58
N ALA A 377 25.45 0.60 5.72
CA ALA A 377 26.48 1.39 6.39
C ALA A 377 27.88 1.27 5.76
N ARG A 378 28.09 0.32 4.85
CA ARG A 378 29.42 0.07 4.24
C ARG A 378 29.63 0.67 2.85
N ARG A 379 28.67 1.37 2.27
CA ARG A 379 28.76 1.92 0.91
C ARG A 379 28.67 3.44 0.81
N GLN A 380 28.91 4.18 1.86
CA GLN A 380 29.38 5.55 1.69
C GLN A 380 30.91 5.49 1.65
N PRO A 381 31.54 5.77 0.48
CA PRO A 381 32.97 6.04 0.46
C PRO A 381 33.19 7.28 1.34
N PRO A 382 34.29 7.37 2.09
CA PRO A 382 34.57 8.53 2.91
C PRO A 382 34.57 9.75 1.99
N ALA A 383 33.73 10.74 2.35
CA ALA A 383 33.74 12.04 1.71
C ALA A 383 35.11 12.69 1.98
N GLY A 384 36.04 12.54 1.05
CA GLY A 384 37.38 13.09 1.24
C GLY A 384 38.44 12.75 0.23
N GLU A 385 38.24 11.80 -0.68
CA GLU A 385 39.20 11.56 -1.76
C GLU A 385 38.69 12.21 -3.06
N ILE A 386 38.72 13.54 -3.08
CA ILE A 386 38.81 14.28 -4.35
C ILE A 386 40.24 14.07 -4.83
N GLU A 387 40.43 13.14 -5.78
CA GLU A 387 41.65 13.09 -6.59
C GLU A 387 41.93 14.49 -7.12
N ARG A 388 42.99 15.11 -6.62
CA ARG A 388 43.49 16.34 -7.22
C ARG A 388 43.98 15.97 -8.62
N PRO A 389 43.58 16.67 -9.68
CA PRO A 389 44.16 16.45 -10.98
C PRO A 389 45.66 16.78 -10.87
N GLU A 390 46.51 15.77 -11.13
CA GLU A 390 47.93 15.97 -11.33
C GLU A 390 48.12 16.90 -12.53
N PHE A 391 48.57 18.11 -12.25
CA PHE A 391 49.06 19.03 -13.26
C PHE A 391 50.41 18.47 -13.78
N GLU A 392 50.40 17.78 -14.92
CA GLU A 392 51.64 17.57 -15.68
C GLU A 392 52.18 18.92 -16.17
N PRO A 393 53.42 19.27 -15.84
CA PRO A 393 54.01 20.48 -16.39
C PRO A 393 54.37 20.24 -17.87
N VAL A 394 53.73 21.00 -18.75
CA VAL A 394 54.13 21.12 -20.15
C VAL A 394 55.53 21.73 -20.19
N VAL A 395 56.53 20.86 -20.45
CA VAL A 395 57.89 21.31 -20.85
C VAL A 395 57.87 21.48 -22.35
N ARG A 396 58.45 22.63 -22.80
CA ARG A 396 58.54 23.13 -24.17
C ARG A 396 59.15 22.14 -25.16
#